data_5685029ef2acb178962bb3893ae80ce5
#
_entry.id   5685029ef2acb178962bb3893ae80ce5
#
_cell.length_a   1.000
_cell.length_b   1.000
_cell.length_c   1.000
_cell.angle_alpha   90.00
_cell.angle_beta   90.00
_cell.angle_gamma   90.00
#
_symmetry.space_group_name_H-M   'P 1'
#
loop_
_entity.id
_entity.type
_entity.pdbx_description
1 polymer ?
#
loop_
_entity_poly.entity_id
_entity_poly.type
_entity_poly.pdbx_seq_one_letter_code
_entity_poly.pdbx_strand_id
1 'polypeptide(L)'
;MKLAIAFLCCAFSLAASAQPANYDLLLKGGHVIDPKNHIDKVTDVAVSGGKIVKVADNIAPASAKKVIDLKGLYVTPGLIDTHTHLFPRLVLPPGSPPSEGVEPDEFSFRGGVTTMVDAGSTGWKEFPEFKERVIKPSKTRVLAFLNIVGAGMGTGNDDNIAEMTASEAAGMAKANPGLIVGFKSAHYSGPGWESVDNAVAAGKLANIPVMVDFGRITETRNIDELFMHHLRPGDIFTHAFSGHREEALENGTLNPAMEAGRKRGIIFDLGFGSLSFFWYVAVPAYQANFHPDSISSDLHKMNMNEGMKDMPNMMSEIMSLGSSLQEVVEMSTWAPAKEIHHPELGNLDVGAEADIAVLSMETGHFRFTDSVGAARAGTRRLASVLTLRKGEVMWDRDGLAAQDWQTFPYRKGPFFRRAAQK
;
A
#
# COMPACT_ATOMS: atom_id res chain seq x y z
N MET A 1 -75.49 13.69 -47.80
CA MET A 1 -75.15 13.50 -46.41
C MET A 1 -73.83 12.70 -46.37
N LYS A 2 -72.70 13.37 -46.16
CA LYS A 2 -71.39 12.74 -46.11
C LYS A 2 -70.96 12.68 -44.62
N LEU A 3 -70.84 11.48 -44.09
CA LEU A 3 -70.36 11.22 -42.72
C LEU A 3 -68.85 11.26 -42.68
N ALA A 4 -68.28 12.19 -41.95
CA ALA A 4 -66.81 12.24 -41.69
C ALA A 4 -66.55 11.49 -40.39
N ILE A 5 -65.75 10.38 -40.46
CA ILE A 5 -65.26 9.65 -39.33
C ILE A 5 -63.91 10.24 -38.93
N ALA A 6 -63.86 10.88 -37.75
CA ALA A 6 -62.60 11.38 -37.18
C ALA A 6 -61.89 10.23 -36.41
N PHE A 7 -60.69 9.85 -36.86
CA PHE A 7 -59.80 8.94 -36.15
C PHE A 7 -59.04 9.71 -35.05
N LEU A 8 -59.31 9.40 -33.78
CA LEU A 8 -58.60 9.93 -32.63
C LEU A 8 -57.37 9.03 -32.36
N CYS A 9 -56.19 9.46 -32.77
CA CYS A 9 -54.93 8.79 -32.41
C CYS A 9 -54.57 9.09 -30.94
N CYS A 10 -54.83 8.16 -30.03
CA CYS A 10 -54.26 8.20 -28.68
C CYS A 10 -52.78 7.81 -28.71
N ALA A 11 -51.89 8.81 -28.62
CA ALA A 11 -50.49 8.58 -28.37
C ALA A 11 -50.30 8.15 -26.90
N PHE A 12 -50.09 6.85 -26.67
CA PHE A 12 -49.62 6.35 -25.38
C PHE A 12 -48.15 6.71 -25.22
N SER A 13 -47.86 7.74 -24.43
CA SER A 13 -46.50 8.02 -23.93
C SER A 13 -46.16 6.94 -22.90
N LEU A 14 -45.33 5.98 -23.28
CA LEU A 14 -44.67 5.08 -22.34
C LEU A 14 -43.70 5.91 -21.49
N ALA A 15 -44.17 6.33 -20.32
CA ALA A 15 -43.27 6.81 -19.28
C ALA A 15 -42.41 5.62 -18.85
N ALA A 16 -41.14 5.57 -19.29
CA ALA A 16 -40.19 4.63 -18.78
C ALA A 16 -40.00 4.95 -17.28
N SER A 17 -40.58 4.11 -16.42
CA SER A 17 -40.29 4.19 -14.98
C SER A 17 -38.82 3.91 -14.78
N ALA A 18 -38.08 4.93 -14.36
CA ALA A 18 -36.67 4.76 -13.95
C ALA A 18 -36.64 3.70 -12.83
N GLN A 19 -36.03 2.56 -13.10
CA GLN A 19 -35.76 1.59 -12.04
C GLN A 19 -34.93 2.28 -10.95
N PRO A 20 -35.21 2.02 -9.66
CA PRO A 20 -34.43 2.60 -8.59
C PRO A 20 -32.97 2.17 -8.77
N ALA A 21 -32.05 3.12 -8.58
CA ALA A 21 -30.61 2.86 -8.69
C ALA A 21 -30.21 1.84 -7.61
N ASN A 22 -29.68 0.69 -8.05
CA ASN A 22 -29.30 -0.41 -7.17
C ASN A 22 -27.90 -0.23 -6.58
N TYR A 23 -27.08 0.64 -7.21
CA TYR A 23 -25.69 0.87 -6.82
C TYR A 23 -25.48 2.33 -6.41
N ASP A 24 -24.60 2.55 -5.43
CA ASP A 24 -24.21 3.90 -5.03
C ASP A 24 -23.28 4.51 -6.06
N LEU A 25 -22.33 3.71 -6.57
CA LEU A 25 -21.31 4.12 -7.53
C LEU A 25 -21.09 3.01 -8.57
N LEU A 26 -20.89 3.42 -9.81
CA LEU A 26 -20.44 2.57 -10.91
C LEU A 26 -19.15 3.14 -11.50
N LEU A 27 -18.07 2.38 -11.44
CA LEU A 27 -16.82 2.61 -12.15
C LEU A 27 -16.95 1.95 -13.52
N LYS A 28 -17.07 2.78 -14.57
CA LYS A 28 -17.50 2.33 -15.89
C LYS A 28 -16.35 2.27 -16.89
N GLY A 29 -16.16 1.13 -17.55
CA GLY A 29 -15.32 1.00 -18.75
C GLY A 29 -13.82 1.07 -18.51
N GLY A 30 -13.37 0.97 -17.25
CA GLY A 30 -11.94 0.88 -16.90
C GLY A 30 -11.35 -0.49 -17.22
N HIS A 31 -10.05 -0.54 -17.46
CA HIS A 31 -9.31 -1.80 -17.58
C HIS A 31 -8.99 -2.32 -16.16
N VAL A 32 -9.76 -3.30 -15.72
CA VAL A 32 -9.61 -3.89 -14.38
C VAL A 32 -8.43 -4.88 -14.36
N ILE A 33 -7.53 -4.69 -13.41
CA ILE A 33 -6.45 -5.63 -13.10
C ILE A 33 -6.62 -6.05 -11.64
N ASP A 34 -7.02 -7.32 -11.45
CA ASP A 34 -7.17 -7.93 -10.13
C ASP A 34 -6.44 -9.29 -10.13
N PRO A 35 -5.21 -9.33 -9.63
CA PRO A 35 -4.38 -10.54 -9.69
C PRO A 35 -4.97 -11.73 -8.95
N LYS A 36 -5.64 -11.51 -7.81
CA LYS A 36 -6.31 -12.58 -7.04
C LYS A 36 -7.35 -13.30 -7.89
N ASN A 37 -8.14 -12.55 -8.63
CA ASN A 37 -9.28 -13.07 -9.41
C ASN A 37 -8.92 -13.34 -10.87
N HIS A 38 -7.64 -13.19 -11.25
CA HIS A 38 -7.14 -13.35 -12.63
C HIS A 38 -7.93 -12.49 -13.63
N ILE A 39 -8.32 -11.28 -13.22
CA ILE A 39 -8.99 -10.30 -14.08
C ILE A 39 -7.94 -9.37 -14.68
N ASP A 40 -7.92 -9.28 -16.01
CA ASP A 40 -7.08 -8.37 -16.78
C ASP A 40 -7.84 -8.01 -18.08
N LYS A 41 -8.88 -7.17 -17.94
CA LYS A 41 -9.76 -6.78 -19.05
C LYS A 41 -10.56 -5.52 -18.74
N VAL A 42 -11.10 -4.92 -19.80
CA VAL A 42 -12.08 -3.85 -19.66
C VAL A 42 -13.38 -4.43 -19.11
N THR A 43 -13.79 -3.97 -17.91
CA THR A 43 -15.03 -4.38 -17.26
C THR A 43 -15.48 -3.30 -16.27
N ASP A 44 -16.67 -3.43 -15.69
CA ASP A 44 -17.26 -2.44 -14.79
C ASP A 44 -17.21 -2.94 -13.34
N VAL A 45 -17.08 -2.02 -12.39
CA VAL A 45 -17.14 -2.30 -10.96
C VAL A 45 -18.26 -1.50 -10.32
N ALA A 46 -19.23 -2.16 -9.71
CA ALA A 46 -20.33 -1.52 -8.99
C ALA A 46 -20.12 -1.62 -7.48
N VAL A 47 -20.37 -0.50 -6.79
CA VAL A 47 -20.16 -0.33 -5.35
C VAL A 47 -21.49 0.06 -4.70
N SER A 48 -21.79 -0.51 -3.54
CA SER A 48 -22.91 -0.12 -2.69
C SER A 48 -22.60 -0.38 -1.22
N GLY A 49 -22.97 0.56 -0.35
CA GLY A 49 -22.70 0.45 1.08
C GLY A 49 -21.20 0.29 1.43
N GLY A 50 -20.33 0.92 0.66
CA GLY A 50 -18.88 0.85 0.85
C GLY A 50 -18.22 -0.47 0.42
N LYS A 51 -18.97 -1.36 -0.26
CA LYS A 51 -18.51 -2.68 -0.70
C LYS A 51 -18.64 -2.85 -2.21
N ILE A 52 -17.78 -3.65 -2.77
CA ILE A 52 -17.91 -4.15 -4.13
C ILE A 52 -19.10 -5.11 -4.17
N VAL A 53 -20.08 -4.83 -5.02
CA VAL A 53 -21.29 -5.66 -5.13
C VAL A 53 -21.40 -6.36 -6.47
N LYS A 54 -20.64 -5.92 -7.47
CA LYS A 54 -20.59 -6.56 -8.79
C LYS A 54 -19.35 -6.16 -9.57
N VAL A 55 -18.73 -7.13 -10.22
CA VAL A 55 -17.71 -6.93 -11.26
C VAL A 55 -18.25 -7.66 -12.49
N ALA A 56 -18.60 -6.93 -13.55
CA ALA A 56 -19.20 -7.53 -14.73
C ALA A 56 -19.13 -6.58 -15.93
N ASP A 57 -19.15 -7.15 -17.12
CA ASP A 57 -19.18 -6.38 -18.36
C ASP A 57 -20.57 -5.71 -18.53
N ASN A 58 -20.58 -4.49 -19.05
CA ASN A 58 -21.78 -3.76 -19.48
C ASN A 58 -22.86 -3.55 -18.39
N ILE A 59 -22.47 -3.17 -17.17
CA ILE A 59 -23.44 -2.73 -16.17
C ILE A 59 -24.13 -1.44 -16.67
N ALA A 60 -25.47 -1.42 -16.64
CA ALA A 60 -26.25 -0.29 -17.14
C ALA A 60 -26.00 0.98 -16.27
N PRO A 61 -25.63 2.13 -16.86
CA PRO A 61 -25.41 3.37 -16.10
C PRO A 61 -26.62 3.79 -15.24
N ALA A 62 -27.84 3.56 -15.74
CA ALA A 62 -29.07 3.88 -15.02
C ALA A 62 -29.28 3.08 -13.72
N SER A 63 -28.50 2.02 -13.49
CA SER A 63 -28.55 1.23 -12.26
C SER A 63 -27.72 1.81 -11.12
N ALA A 64 -27.00 2.92 -11.33
CA ALA A 64 -26.18 3.55 -10.30
C ALA A 64 -26.60 5.01 -10.05
N LYS A 65 -26.49 5.46 -8.79
CA LYS A 65 -26.72 6.86 -8.42
C LYS A 65 -25.66 7.80 -9.03
N LYS A 66 -24.42 7.29 -9.11
CA LYS A 66 -23.27 7.98 -9.67
C LYS A 66 -22.50 7.06 -10.60
N VAL A 67 -22.08 7.58 -11.73
CA VAL A 67 -21.23 6.86 -12.70
C VAL A 67 -19.97 7.66 -12.90
N ILE A 68 -18.83 6.99 -12.84
CA ILE A 68 -17.50 7.55 -13.17
C ILE A 68 -17.01 6.82 -14.41
N ASP A 69 -16.80 7.53 -15.50
CA ASP A 69 -16.22 6.98 -16.73
C ASP A 69 -14.70 6.86 -16.55
N LEU A 70 -14.19 5.65 -16.65
CA LEU A 70 -12.78 5.30 -16.47
C LEU A 70 -12.16 4.75 -17.76
N LYS A 71 -12.75 5.02 -18.91
CA LYS A 71 -12.23 4.56 -20.19
C LYS A 71 -10.78 5.02 -20.39
N GLY A 72 -9.89 4.07 -20.69
CA GLY A 72 -8.46 4.32 -20.90
C GLY A 72 -7.63 4.37 -19.60
N LEU A 73 -8.25 4.14 -18.45
CA LEU A 73 -7.61 4.05 -17.15
C LEU A 73 -7.60 2.61 -16.63
N TYR A 74 -6.68 2.32 -15.74
CA TYR A 74 -6.57 1.03 -15.05
C TYR A 74 -7.25 1.09 -13.69
N VAL A 75 -8.06 0.09 -13.38
CA VAL A 75 -8.75 -0.06 -12.09
C VAL A 75 -8.14 -1.25 -11.37
N THR A 76 -7.56 -1.01 -10.21
CA THR A 76 -6.91 -2.04 -9.39
C THR A 76 -7.53 -2.07 -8.00
N PRO A 77 -7.34 -3.14 -7.21
CA PRO A 77 -7.50 -3.04 -5.77
C PRO A 77 -6.70 -1.84 -5.23
N GLY A 78 -7.14 -1.27 -4.11
CA GLY A 78 -6.36 -0.25 -3.42
C GLY A 78 -4.97 -0.75 -3.08
N LEU A 79 -3.94 0.07 -3.37
CA LEU A 79 -2.56 -0.32 -3.15
C LEU A 79 -2.28 -0.48 -1.64
N ILE A 80 -1.39 -1.40 -1.31
CA ILE A 80 -0.95 -1.71 0.05
C ILE A 80 0.54 -1.43 0.15
N ASP A 81 0.91 -0.54 1.05
CA ASP A 81 2.29 -0.21 1.36
C ASP A 81 2.67 -0.86 2.70
N THR A 82 3.46 -1.93 2.65
CA THR A 82 3.80 -2.75 3.83
C THR A 82 4.97 -2.21 4.64
N HIS A 83 5.63 -1.14 4.18
CA HIS A 83 6.78 -0.59 4.88
C HIS A 83 6.70 0.93 4.91
N THR A 84 6.20 1.48 6.03
CA THR A 84 6.06 2.92 6.27
C THR A 84 6.36 3.25 7.73
N HIS A 85 6.63 4.51 8.03
CA HIS A 85 6.85 5.00 9.40
C HIS A 85 5.81 6.07 9.72
N LEU A 86 4.80 5.70 10.51
CA LEU A 86 3.56 6.47 10.67
C LEU A 86 3.36 7.06 12.08
N PHE A 87 4.39 7.02 12.93
CA PHE A 87 4.27 7.55 14.28
C PHE A 87 5.09 8.84 14.48
N PRO A 88 4.53 10.02 14.16
CA PRO A 88 5.17 11.30 14.49
C PRO A 88 5.10 11.52 16.00
N ARG A 89 6.18 11.19 16.71
CA ARG A 89 6.27 11.39 18.16
C ARG A 89 6.29 12.88 18.48
N LEU A 90 5.44 13.29 19.43
CA LEU A 90 5.38 14.69 19.90
C LEU A 90 6.48 15.01 20.92
N VAL A 91 6.86 14.01 21.71
CA VAL A 91 7.90 14.13 22.72
C VAL A 91 8.87 12.97 22.54
N LEU A 92 10.14 13.28 22.44
CA LEU A 92 11.22 12.29 22.35
C LEU A 92 12.06 12.35 23.63
N PRO A 93 12.64 11.24 24.08
CA PRO A 93 13.64 11.25 25.13
C PRO A 93 14.79 12.22 24.82
N PRO A 94 15.40 12.88 25.82
CA PRO A 94 16.56 13.73 25.58
C PRO A 94 17.67 12.97 24.87
N GLY A 95 18.19 13.57 23.79
CA GLY A 95 19.26 12.95 22.96
C GLY A 95 18.77 12.01 21.86
N SER A 96 17.47 11.75 21.75
CA SER A 96 16.92 10.98 20.62
C SER A 96 17.07 11.74 19.30
N PRO A 97 17.20 11.04 18.16
CA PRO A 97 17.09 11.65 16.86
C PRO A 97 15.70 12.25 16.65
N PRO A 98 15.52 13.19 15.69
CA PRO A 98 14.19 13.71 15.36
C PRO A 98 13.21 12.61 14.99
N SER A 99 11.92 12.79 15.29
CA SER A 99 10.88 11.86 14.86
C SER A 99 10.80 11.83 13.33
N GLU A 100 10.86 10.66 12.76
CA GLU A 100 10.80 10.42 11.31
C GLU A 100 9.41 10.07 10.80
N GLY A 101 8.45 9.85 11.70
CA GLY A 101 7.09 9.48 11.34
C GLY A 101 6.35 10.57 10.56
N VAL A 102 5.47 10.13 9.66
CA VAL A 102 4.57 10.98 8.86
C VAL A 102 3.11 10.64 9.16
N GLU A 103 2.20 11.58 8.86
CA GLU A 103 0.76 11.34 8.97
C GLU A 103 0.25 10.56 7.74
N PRO A 104 -0.43 9.41 7.93
CA PRO A 104 -0.78 8.52 6.81
C PRO A 104 -1.68 9.18 5.76
N ASP A 105 -2.70 9.95 6.15
CA ASP A 105 -3.66 10.54 5.23
C ASP A 105 -3.06 11.63 4.32
N GLU A 106 -1.87 12.15 4.65
CA GLU A 106 -1.17 13.13 3.83
C GLU A 106 -0.50 12.51 2.59
N PHE A 107 -0.22 11.21 2.63
CA PHE A 107 0.56 10.53 1.59
C PHE A 107 -0.18 9.41 0.86
N SER A 108 -1.06 8.70 1.55
CA SER A 108 -1.68 7.47 1.05
C SER A 108 -2.50 7.66 -0.21
N PHE A 109 -3.59 8.41 -0.12
CA PHE A 109 -4.62 8.42 -1.17
C PHE A 109 -4.16 9.02 -2.49
N ARG A 110 -3.27 10.03 -2.45
CA ARG A 110 -2.70 10.61 -3.67
C ARG A 110 -1.82 9.62 -4.44
N GLY A 111 -1.28 8.62 -3.74
CA GLY A 111 -0.50 7.52 -4.30
C GLY A 111 -1.33 6.28 -4.64
N GLY A 112 -2.66 6.32 -4.53
CA GLY A 112 -3.48 5.12 -4.76
C GLY A 112 -3.48 4.13 -3.59
N VAL A 113 -2.80 4.45 -2.50
CA VAL A 113 -2.63 3.59 -1.32
C VAL A 113 -3.85 3.70 -0.42
N THR A 114 -4.45 2.58 -0.05
CA THR A 114 -5.60 2.51 0.87
C THR A 114 -5.25 1.86 2.20
N THR A 115 -4.13 1.13 2.24
CA THR A 115 -3.61 0.45 3.43
C THR A 115 -2.12 0.72 3.56
N MET A 116 -1.70 1.20 4.73
CA MET A 116 -0.31 1.38 5.11
C MET A 116 0.00 0.56 6.35
N VAL A 117 1.19 -0.04 6.37
CA VAL A 117 1.67 -0.79 7.54
C VAL A 117 2.87 -0.07 8.14
N ASP A 118 2.72 0.38 9.38
CA ASP A 118 3.86 0.92 10.14
C ASP A 118 4.89 -0.17 10.39
N ALA A 119 6.13 0.06 9.98
CA ALA A 119 7.19 -0.94 10.05
C ALA A 119 8.09 -0.76 11.27
N GLY A 120 7.47 -0.76 12.45
CA GLY A 120 8.19 -0.78 13.71
C GLY A 120 8.54 0.58 14.29
N SER A 121 7.86 1.66 13.88
CA SER A 121 7.99 2.95 14.58
C SER A 121 7.62 2.80 16.04
N THR A 122 6.69 1.89 16.38
CA THR A 122 6.29 1.59 17.76
C THR A 122 6.65 0.17 18.15
N GLY A 123 7.03 -0.01 19.42
CA GLY A 123 7.10 -1.30 20.08
C GLY A 123 5.88 -1.52 21.00
N TRP A 124 5.91 -2.62 21.75
CA TRP A 124 4.79 -3.01 22.60
C TRP A 124 4.45 -2.01 23.71
N LYS A 125 5.38 -1.16 24.13
CA LYS A 125 5.14 -0.11 25.13
C LYS A 125 4.32 1.05 24.58
N GLU A 126 4.58 1.47 23.34
CA GLU A 126 3.99 2.68 22.74
C GLU A 126 2.79 2.38 21.83
N PHE A 127 2.56 1.13 21.46
CA PHE A 127 1.46 0.75 20.57
C PHE A 127 0.08 1.27 21.01
N PRO A 128 -0.28 1.29 22.31
CA PRO A 128 -1.55 1.89 22.74
C PRO A 128 -1.69 3.36 22.33
N GLU A 129 -0.63 4.16 22.45
CA GLU A 129 -0.61 5.55 22.02
C GLU A 129 -0.73 5.67 20.50
N PHE A 130 0.03 4.88 19.76
CA PHE A 130 -0.06 4.81 18.30
C PHE A 130 -1.47 4.49 17.82
N LYS A 131 -2.12 3.51 18.45
CA LYS A 131 -3.50 3.14 18.16
C LYS A 131 -4.48 4.30 18.35
N GLU A 132 -4.36 5.03 19.43
CA GLU A 132 -5.28 6.15 19.71
C GLU A 132 -5.01 7.37 18.82
N ARG A 133 -3.74 7.68 18.58
CA ARG A 133 -3.35 8.92 17.91
C ARG A 133 -3.25 8.80 16.39
N VAL A 134 -2.94 7.62 15.87
CA VAL A 134 -2.74 7.42 14.43
C VAL A 134 -3.76 6.47 13.84
N ILE A 135 -3.89 5.24 14.35
CA ILE A 135 -4.76 4.24 13.73
C ILE A 135 -6.23 4.70 13.72
N LYS A 136 -6.75 5.11 14.89
CA LYS A 136 -8.17 5.46 15.02
C LYS A 136 -8.63 6.68 14.22
N PRO A 137 -7.88 7.80 14.16
CA PRO A 137 -8.33 9.00 13.45
C PRO A 137 -8.10 8.90 11.93
N SER A 138 -7.21 8.04 11.46
CA SER A 138 -6.87 7.94 10.03
C SER A 138 -8.00 7.38 9.19
N LYS A 139 -8.21 7.97 8.02
CA LYS A 139 -9.07 7.43 6.96
C LYS A 139 -8.38 6.29 6.21
N THR A 140 -7.07 6.36 6.09
CA THR A 140 -6.20 5.26 5.63
C THR A 140 -6.33 4.07 6.59
N ARG A 141 -6.40 2.85 6.06
CA ARG A 141 -6.24 1.67 6.93
C ARG A 141 -4.78 1.61 7.36
N VAL A 142 -4.54 1.76 8.67
CA VAL A 142 -3.22 1.67 9.26
C VAL A 142 -3.12 0.38 10.06
N LEU A 143 -2.11 -0.43 9.75
CA LEU A 143 -1.73 -1.67 10.42
C LEU A 143 -0.29 -1.52 10.95
N ALA A 144 0.25 -2.52 11.67
CA ALA A 144 1.59 -2.43 12.21
C ALA A 144 2.35 -3.77 12.19
N PHE A 145 3.61 -3.72 11.75
CA PHE A 145 4.66 -4.60 12.24
C PHE A 145 5.20 -4.01 13.54
N LEU A 146 4.94 -4.66 14.65
CA LEU A 146 5.35 -4.16 15.96
C LEU A 146 6.85 -4.37 16.17
N ASN A 147 7.60 -3.31 16.50
CA ASN A 147 9.03 -3.47 16.79
C ASN A 147 9.24 -4.40 17.98
N ILE A 148 10.23 -5.27 17.88
CA ILE A 148 10.60 -6.17 18.98
C ILE A 148 11.15 -5.41 20.18
N VAL A 149 11.78 -4.24 19.96
CA VAL A 149 12.18 -3.31 21.02
C VAL A 149 10.95 -2.60 21.56
N GLY A 150 10.76 -2.63 22.87
CA GLY A 150 9.55 -2.13 23.51
C GLY A 150 9.22 -0.66 23.25
N ALA A 151 10.24 0.20 23.15
CA ALA A 151 10.09 1.63 22.83
C ALA A 151 9.93 1.91 21.33
N GLY A 152 10.03 0.90 20.45
CA GLY A 152 10.02 1.11 19.01
C GLY A 152 11.33 1.69 18.47
N MET A 153 11.35 1.92 17.15
CA MET A 153 12.52 2.39 16.41
C MET A 153 12.74 3.91 16.56
N GLY A 154 14.00 4.36 16.43
CA GLY A 154 14.33 5.78 16.40
C GLY A 154 14.24 6.49 17.75
N THR A 155 14.23 5.74 18.85
CA THR A 155 14.22 6.28 20.21
C THR A 155 15.61 6.31 20.86
N GLY A 156 16.63 5.84 20.14
CA GLY A 156 17.99 5.63 20.68
C GLY A 156 18.12 4.35 21.51
N ASN A 157 17.11 3.48 21.51
CA ASN A 157 17.07 2.22 22.24
C ASN A 157 17.12 0.98 21.31
N ASP A 158 17.42 1.15 20.04
CA ASP A 158 17.35 0.08 19.02
C ASP A 158 18.21 -1.15 19.38
N ASP A 159 19.25 -0.98 20.18
CA ASP A 159 20.15 -2.03 20.67
C ASP A 159 19.81 -2.54 22.10
N ASN A 160 18.71 -2.11 22.69
CA ASN A 160 18.35 -2.49 24.05
C ASN A 160 17.73 -3.88 24.12
N ILE A 161 18.58 -4.91 24.25
CA ILE A 161 18.18 -6.32 24.33
C ILE A 161 17.17 -6.56 25.46
N ALA A 162 17.28 -5.83 26.60
CA ALA A 162 16.35 -6.00 27.70
C ALA A 162 14.89 -5.65 27.35
N GLU A 163 14.68 -4.87 26.31
CA GLU A 163 13.34 -4.52 25.79
C GLU A 163 12.87 -5.44 24.63
N MET A 164 13.75 -6.31 24.11
CA MET A 164 13.42 -7.27 23.05
C MET A 164 12.70 -8.49 23.61
N THR A 165 11.51 -8.28 24.18
CA THR A 165 10.78 -9.30 24.92
C THR A 165 9.69 -9.94 24.07
N ALA A 166 9.95 -11.16 23.59
CA ALA A 166 9.03 -11.91 22.73
C ALA A 166 7.63 -12.12 23.34
N SER A 167 7.55 -12.37 24.65
CA SER A 167 6.27 -12.56 25.33
C SER A 167 5.42 -11.31 25.39
N GLU A 168 6.01 -10.14 25.69
CA GLU A 168 5.32 -8.85 25.75
C GLU A 168 4.84 -8.42 24.35
N ALA A 169 5.72 -8.52 23.35
CA ALA A 169 5.38 -8.23 21.96
C ALA A 169 4.24 -9.13 21.45
N ALA A 170 4.33 -10.45 21.68
CA ALA A 170 3.26 -11.37 21.30
C ALA A 170 1.97 -11.15 22.10
N GLY A 171 2.06 -10.76 23.38
CA GLY A 171 0.92 -10.38 24.20
C GLY A 171 0.18 -9.19 23.63
N MET A 172 0.91 -8.15 23.21
CA MET A 172 0.35 -6.96 22.55
C MET A 172 -0.33 -7.30 21.23
N ALA A 173 0.28 -8.16 20.40
CA ALA A 173 -0.30 -8.61 19.14
C ALA A 173 -1.62 -9.37 19.36
N LYS A 174 -1.64 -10.31 20.32
CA LYS A 174 -2.86 -11.06 20.67
C LYS A 174 -3.98 -10.17 21.23
N ALA A 175 -3.62 -9.10 21.91
CA ALA A 175 -4.59 -8.12 22.43
C ALA A 175 -5.15 -7.18 21.33
N ASN A 176 -4.51 -7.13 20.14
CA ASN A 176 -4.89 -6.29 19.02
C ASN A 176 -4.91 -7.08 17.70
N PRO A 177 -5.76 -8.13 17.61
CA PRO A 177 -5.82 -8.96 16.42
C PRO A 177 -6.25 -8.16 15.19
N GLY A 178 -5.62 -8.42 14.05
CA GLY A 178 -5.89 -7.72 12.79
C GLY A 178 -5.36 -6.28 12.71
N LEU A 179 -4.81 -5.70 13.79
CA LEU A 179 -4.10 -4.43 13.75
C LEU A 179 -2.58 -4.64 13.73
N ILE A 180 -2.09 -5.58 14.56
CA ILE A 180 -0.68 -5.98 14.54
C ILE A 180 -0.58 -7.21 13.64
N VAL A 181 0.09 -7.05 12.50
CA VAL A 181 0.15 -8.03 11.43
C VAL A 181 1.49 -8.77 11.36
N GLY A 182 2.45 -8.37 12.19
CA GLY A 182 3.76 -8.99 12.29
C GLY A 182 4.65 -8.27 13.30
N PHE A 183 5.93 -8.64 13.31
CA PHE A 183 6.94 -7.99 14.12
C PHE A 183 8.05 -7.44 13.24
N LYS A 184 8.72 -6.38 13.71
CA LYS A 184 9.88 -5.78 13.05
C LYS A 184 11.12 -5.99 13.91
N SER A 185 12.20 -6.46 13.27
CA SER A 185 13.57 -6.33 13.75
C SER A 185 14.29 -5.36 12.83
N ALA A 186 14.80 -4.24 13.37
CA ALA A 186 15.44 -3.20 12.58
C ALA A 186 16.66 -2.63 13.28
N HIS A 187 17.67 -2.24 12.50
CA HIS A 187 18.83 -1.43 12.87
C HIS A 187 19.70 -2.00 14.03
N TYR A 188 19.49 -3.24 14.45
CA TYR A 188 20.27 -3.83 15.53
C TYR A 188 21.76 -3.90 15.17
N SER A 189 22.58 -3.20 15.95
CA SER A 189 24.01 -3.07 15.71
C SER A 189 24.86 -4.06 16.53
N GLY A 190 24.25 -4.83 17.42
CA GLY A 190 24.92 -5.86 18.21
C GLY A 190 25.49 -7.00 17.39
N PRO A 191 26.42 -7.78 17.95
CA PRO A 191 27.13 -8.83 17.22
C PRO A 191 26.32 -10.13 17.04
N GLY A 192 25.25 -10.30 17.81
CA GLY A 192 24.46 -11.53 17.84
C GLY A 192 23.14 -11.42 17.07
N TRP A 193 22.27 -12.38 17.29
CA TRP A 193 20.98 -12.53 16.62
C TRP A 193 19.80 -12.16 17.50
N GLU A 194 20.02 -11.57 18.67
CA GLU A 194 19.01 -11.35 19.71
C GLU A 194 17.77 -10.63 19.18
N SER A 195 17.92 -9.62 18.37
CA SER A 195 16.79 -8.86 17.79
C SER A 195 15.95 -9.73 16.86
N VAL A 196 16.61 -10.44 15.93
CA VAL A 196 15.90 -11.33 14.98
C VAL A 196 15.28 -12.51 15.70
N ASP A 197 16.03 -13.20 16.57
CA ASP A 197 15.54 -14.39 17.25
C ASP A 197 14.36 -14.11 18.19
N ASN A 198 14.40 -12.98 18.91
CA ASN A 198 13.27 -12.56 19.75
C ASN A 198 12.05 -12.15 18.91
N ALA A 199 12.25 -11.47 17.76
CA ALA A 199 11.15 -11.16 16.85
C ALA A 199 10.52 -12.45 16.28
N VAL A 200 11.35 -13.40 15.86
CA VAL A 200 10.88 -14.72 15.37
C VAL A 200 10.18 -15.52 16.48
N ALA A 201 10.69 -15.47 17.71
CA ALA A 201 10.02 -16.08 18.86
C ALA A 201 8.65 -15.45 19.11
N ALA A 202 8.53 -14.11 19.05
CA ALA A 202 7.26 -13.41 19.14
C ALA A 202 6.32 -13.82 18.00
N GLY A 203 6.83 -13.89 16.77
CA GLY A 203 6.10 -14.34 15.58
C GLY A 203 5.54 -15.75 15.72
N LYS A 204 6.32 -16.68 16.28
CA LYS A 204 5.84 -18.04 16.61
C LYS A 204 4.73 -18.02 17.65
N LEU A 205 4.87 -17.22 18.71
CA LEU A 205 3.87 -17.11 19.78
C LEU A 205 2.55 -16.50 19.31
N ALA A 206 2.59 -15.56 18.38
CA ALA A 206 1.41 -14.87 17.85
C ALA A 206 0.90 -15.44 16.52
N ASN A 207 1.63 -16.36 15.88
CA ASN A 207 1.35 -16.93 14.56
C ASN A 207 1.24 -15.87 13.45
N ILE A 208 2.17 -14.90 13.43
CA ILE A 208 2.29 -13.86 12.43
C ILE A 208 3.74 -13.76 11.93
N PRO A 209 3.98 -13.16 10.74
CA PRO A 209 5.32 -13.03 10.15
C PRO A 209 6.21 -12.04 10.91
N VAL A 210 7.48 -12.04 10.51
CA VAL A 210 8.47 -11.06 10.95
C VAL A 210 9.05 -10.37 9.72
N MET A 211 9.16 -9.05 9.75
CA MET A 211 9.92 -8.28 8.78
C MET A 211 11.28 -7.91 9.38
N VAL A 212 12.35 -8.25 8.67
CA VAL A 212 13.71 -7.97 9.11
C VAL A 212 14.37 -6.94 8.19
N ASP A 213 14.76 -5.83 8.77
CA ASP A 213 15.74 -4.91 8.25
C ASP A 213 17.09 -5.32 8.87
N PHE A 214 17.89 -6.00 8.09
CA PHE A 214 19.11 -6.63 8.57
C PHE A 214 20.21 -5.58 8.77
N GLY A 215 20.46 -5.24 10.04
CA GLY A 215 21.39 -4.19 10.44
C GLY A 215 22.86 -4.55 10.18
N ARG A 216 23.66 -4.68 11.26
CA ARG A 216 25.09 -4.94 11.16
C ARG A 216 25.40 -6.30 10.53
N ILE A 217 26.34 -6.32 9.58
CA ILE A 217 26.94 -7.52 8.99
C ILE A 217 28.30 -7.79 9.61
N THR A 218 28.57 -9.05 9.91
CA THR A 218 29.85 -9.54 10.39
C THR A 218 30.12 -10.91 9.76
N GLU A 219 31.32 -11.47 9.95
CA GLU A 219 31.65 -12.81 9.46
C GLU A 219 30.66 -13.89 9.93
N THR A 220 30.14 -13.78 11.16
CA THR A 220 29.19 -14.71 11.76
C THR A 220 27.75 -14.25 11.68
N ARG A 221 27.49 -13.03 11.19
CA ARG A 221 26.17 -12.44 11.04
C ARG A 221 26.02 -11.92 9.61
N ASN A 222 25.67 -12.82 8.71
CA ASN A 222 25.57 -12.61 7.27
C ASN A 222 24.21 -13.09 6.74
N ILE A 223 23.90 -12.84 5.48
CA ILE A 223 22.56 -13.17 4.94
C ILE A 223 22.36 -14.68 4.74
N ASP A 224 23.40 -15.46 4.50
CA ASP A 224 23.29 -16.92 4.44
C ASP A 224 22.80 -17.49 5.77
N GLU A 225 23.45 -17.07 6.88
CA GLU A 225 23.07 -17.46 8.22
C GLU A 225 21.64 -17.00 8.56
N LEU A 226 21.30 -15.73 8.23
CA LEU A 226 19.97 -15.18 8.43
C LEU A 226 18.89 -16.05 7.75
N PHE A 227 19.06 -16.32 6.46
CA PHE A 227 18.03 -17.01 5.68
C PHE A 227 17.95 -18.50 6.02
N MET A 228 19.07 -19.12 6.35
CA MET A 228 19.09 -20.56 6.59
C MET A 228 18.70 -20.94 8.02
N HIS A 229 18.98 -20.10 9.01
CA HIS A 229 18.88 -20.50 10.42
C HIS A 229 17.96 -19.62 11.27
N HIS A 230 17.77 -18.35 10.94
CA HIS A 230 17.02 -17.42 11.77
C HIS A 230 15.63 -17.10 11.26
N LEU A 231 15.42 -16.98 9.94
CA LEU A 231 14.08 -16.71 9.38
C LEU A 231 13.29 -18.00 9.10
N ARG A 232 11.96 -17.86 9.16
CA ARG A 232 11.00 -18.91 8.82
C ARG A 232 10.45 -18.71 7.40
N PRO A 233 9.96 -19.73 6.72
CA PRO A 233 9.11 -19.54 5.54
C PRO A 233 7.97 -18.56 5.86
N GLY A 234 7.78 -17.54 5.01
CA GLY A 234 6.80 -16.48 5.22
C GLY A 234 7.31 -15.26 6.01
N ASP A 235 8.51 -15.32 6.61
CA ASP A 235 9.16 -14.12 7.14
C ASP A 235 9.72 -13.27 5.99
N ILE A 236 9.83 -11.95 6.21
CA ILE A 236 10.08 -10.94 5.19
C ILE A 236 11.47 -10.34 5.39
N PHE A 237 12.28 -10.37 4.34
CA PHE A 237 13.52 -9.62 4.24
C PHE A 237 13.23 -8.35 3.43
N THR A 238 13.27 -7.20 4.09
CA THR A 238 13.04 -5.90 3.42
C THR A 238 14.34 -5.26 2.96
N HIS A 239 14.25 -4.24 2.12
CA HIS A 239 15.37 -3.56 1.47
C HIS A 239 16.17 -4.48 0.54
N ALA A 240 15.46 -5.33 -0.21
CA ALA A 240 16.06 -6.41 -0.99
C ALA A 240 17.07 -5.95 -2.07
N PHE A 241 17.16 -4.64 -2.35
CA PHE A 241 18.09 -4.08 -3.33
C PHE A 241 18.95 -2.95 -2.76
N SER A 242 19.28 -3.02 -1.47
CA SER A 242 20.03 -1.96 -0.78
C SER A 242 21.55 -2.00 -1.06
N GLY A 243 22.11 -3.14 -1.38
CA GLY A 243 23.56 -3.30 -1.54
C GLY A 243 24.37 -3.17 -0.24
N HIS A 244 23.69 -3.02 0.90
CA HIS A 244 24.32 -2.88 2.22
C HIS A 244 24.28 -4.17 3.04
N ARG A 245 23.56 -5.19 2.55
CA ARG A 245 23.27 -6.42 3.27
C ARG A 245 23.67 -7.67 2.48
N GLU A 246 24.74 -7.53 1.68
CA GLU A 246 25.33 -8.61 0.86
C GLU A 246 24.38 -9.16 -0.23
N GLU A 247 23.35 -8.41 -0.64
CA GLU A 247 22.42 -8.84 -1.70
C GLU A 247 23.12 -9.02 -3.05
N ALA A 248 24.22 -8.26 -3.27
CA ALA A 248 25.11 -8.40 -4.41
C ALA A 248 26.53 -8.67 -3.94
N LEU A 249 27.24 -9.51 -4.69
CA LEU A 249 28.68 -9.78 -4.49
C LEU A 249 29.53 -8.63 -5.03
N GLU A 250 30.81 -8.57 -4.65
CA GLU A 250 31.77 -7.54 -5.09
C GLU A 250 31.88 -7.46 -6.63
N ASN A 251 31.69 -8.57 -7.34
CA ASN A 251 31.70 -8.60 -8.79
C ASN A 251 30.39 -8.08 -9.44
N GLY A 252 29.44 -7.61 -8.63
CA GLY A 252 28.15 -7.07 -9.05
C GLY A 252 27.08 -8.12 -9.40
N THR A 253 27.32 -9.40 -9.16
CA THR A 253 26.28 -10.43 -9.36
C THR A 253 25.43 -10.58 -8.11
N LEU A 254 24.19 -11.07 -8.30
CA LEU A 254 23.30 -11.41 -7.19
C LEU A 254 23.98 -12.46 -6.29
N ASN A 255 23.90 -12.25 -4.97
CA ASN A 255 24.38 -13.24 -4.01
C ASN A 255 23.49 -14.50 -4.07
N PRO A 256 24.07 -15.70 -4.25
CA PRO A 256 23.31 -16.96 -4.27
C PRO A 256 22.43 -17.20 -3.03
N ALA A 257 22.77 -16.61 -1.89
CA ALA A 257 21.96 -16.66 -0.67
C ALA A 257 20.55 -16.12 -0.88
N MET A 258 20.35 -15.12 -1.74
CA MET A 258 19.04 -14.56 -2.07
C MET A 258 18.13 -15.64 -2.69
N GLU A 259 18.65 -16.37 -3.68
CA GLU A 259 17.92 -17.50 -4.28
C GLU A 259 17.68 -18.67 -3.32
N ALA A 260 18.64 -18.95 -2.45
CA ALA A 260 18.50 -19.99 -1.42
C ALA A 260 17.40 -19.61 -0.41
N GLY A 261 17.37 -18.34 0.03
CA GLY A 261 16.32 -17.80 0.89
C GLY A 261 14.94 -17.90 0.25
N ARG A 262 14.80 -17.51 -1.03
CA ARG A 262 13.55 -17.62 -1.78
C ARG A 262 13.05 -19.07 -1.88
N LYS A 263 13.92 -20.00 -2.20
CA LYS A 263 13.59 -21.45 -2.24
C LYS A 263 13.12 -21.97 -0.88
N ARG A 264 13.57 -21.35 0.19
CA ARG A 264 13.15 -21.68 1.55
C ARG A 264 11.83 -21.02 1.95
N GLY A 265 11.32 -20.09 1.12
CA GLY A 265 10.05 -19.40 1.34
C GLY A 265 10.20 -18.07 2.08
N ILE A 266 11.38 -17.48 2.09
CA ILE A 266 11.59 -16.09 2.55
C ILE A 266 10.99 -15.15 1.50
N ILE A 267 10.26 -14.14 1.96
CA ILE A 267 9.66 -13.08 1.15
C ILE A 267 10.64 -11.92 1.04
N PHE A 268 10.79 -11.37 -0.16
CA PHE A 268 11.69 -10.26 -0.44
C PHE A 268 10.91 -9.00 -0.76
N ASP A 269 10.91 -8.06 0.16
CA ASP A 269 10.24 -6.77 0.04
C ASP A 269 11.19 -5.69 -0.47
N LEU A 270 10.69 -4.80 -1.35
CA LEU A 270 11.50 -3.73 -1.93
C LEU A 270 12.05 -2.78 -0.87
N GLY A 271 11.18 -2.23 0.01
CA GLY A 271 11.57 -1.30 1.06
C GLY A 271 12.44 -0.16 0.53
N PHE A 272 11.92 0.69 -0.35
CA PHE A 272 12.73 1.64 -1.16
C PHE A 272 13.69 2.50 -0.32
N GLY A 273 13.18 3.16 0.71
CA GLY A 273 13.95 3.92 1.70
C GLY A 273 14.85 5.04 1.17
N SER A 274 15.56 5.68 2.09
CA SER A 274 16.53 6.74 1.75
C SER A 274 17.87 6.20 1.20
N LEU A 275 18.28 5.01 1.63
CA LEU A 275 19.56 4.38 1.23
C LEU A 275 19.36 2.87 0.98
N SER A 276 18.22 2.45 0.46
CA SER A 276 17.87 1.03 0.42
C SER A 276 17.42 0.52 -0.95
N PHE A 277 17.53 1.35 -1.98
CA PHE A 277 17.30 0.95 -3.37
C PHE A 277 18.38 1.52 -4.29
N PHE A 278 19.14 0.64 -4.94
CA PHE A 278 20.21 1.05 -5.87
C PHE A 278 20.12 0.28 -7.18
N TRP A 279 20.25 1.01 -8.30
CA TRP A 279 20.23 0.40 -9.64
C TRP A 279 21.36 -0.63 -9.84
N TYR A 280 22.51 -0.44 -9.22
CA TYR A 280 23.63 -1.38 -9.36
C TYR A 280 23.37 -2.74 -8.67
N VAL A 281 22.34 -2.83 -7.81
CA VAL A 281 21.85 -4.08 -7.22
C VAL A 281 20.63 -4.59 -7.95
N ALA A 282 19.65 -3.71 -8.19
CA ALA A 282 18.37 -4.09 -8.78
C ALA A 282 18.51 -4.59 -10.23
N VAL A 283 19.39 -3.96 -11.05
CA VAL A 283 19.59 -4.38 -12.44
C VAL A 283 20.20 -5.79 -12.55
N PRO A 284 21.30 -6.13 -11.86
CA PRO A 284 21.81 -7.51 -11.86
C PRO A 284 20.82 -8.53 -11.28
N ALA A 285 20.06 -8.17 -10.23
CA ALA A 285 19.02 -9.05 -9.70
C ALA A 285 17.96 -9.40 -10.76
N TYR A 286 17.47 -8.40 -11.49
CA TYR A 286 16.52 -8.62 -12.60
C TYR A 286 17.13 -9.42 -13.74
N GLN A 287 18.39 -9.21 -14.07
CA GLN A 287 19.11 -10.02 -15.07
C GLN A 287 19.25 -11.49 -14.63
N ALA A 288 19.30 -11.75 -13.33
CA ALA A 288 19.27 -13.08 -12.74
C ALA A 288 17.84 -13.62 -12.54
N ASN A 289 16.81 -12.92 -13.04
CA ASN A 289 15.40 -13.25 -12.86
C ASN A 289 14.96 -13.26 -11.38
N PHE A 290 15.61 -12.45 -10.56
CA PHE A 290 15.25 -12.26 -9.17
C PHE A 290 14.47 -10.94 -9.00
N HIS A 291 13.16 -11.04 -8.78
CA HIS A 291 12.24 -9.92 -8.60
C HIS A 291 11.82 -9.84 -7.13
N PRO A 292 11.44 -8.67 -6.60
CA PRO A 292 10.87 -8.58 -5.27
C PRO A 292 9.48 -9.24 -5.26
N ASP A 293 9.01 -9.69 -4.10
CA ASP A 293 7.67 -10.23 -3.92
C ASP A 293 6.65 -9.10 -3.67
N SER A 294 7.07 -8.01 -3.02
CA SER A 294 6.26 -6.82 -2.77
C SER A 294 7.02 -5.53 -3.03
N ILE A 295 6.25 -4.47 -3.33
CA ILE A 295 6.74 -3.10 -3.49
C ILE A 295 6.26 -2.30 -2.29
N SER A 296 7.20 -1.75 -1.52
CA SER A 296 6.93 -0.89 -0.38
C SER A 296 7.87 0.32 -0.36
N SER A 297 7.45 1.39 0.29
CA SER A 297 8.11 2.69 0.17
C SER A 297 9.19 2.96 1.21
N ASP A 298 9.09 2.36 2.38
CA ASP A 298 9.80 2.80 3.57
C ASP A 298 9.59 4.31 3.83
N LEU A 299 8.34 4.78 3.59
CA LEU A 299 7.99 6.18 3.70
C LEU A 299 8.24 6.72 5.10
N HIS A 300 9.10 7.71 5.18
CA HIS A 300 9.38 8.48 6.39
C HIS A 300 9.76 9.91 6.02
N LYS A 301 9.92 10.75 7.01
CA LYS A 301 10.11 12.20 6.82
C LYS A 301 11.34 12.55 5.99
N MET A 302 12.40 11.72 6.02
CA MET A 302 13.63 11.99 5.28
C MET A 302 13.49 11.66 3.80
N ASN A 303 12.75 10.59 3.42
CA ASN A 303 12.65 10.17 2.01
C ASN A 303 11.40 10.63 1.28
N MET A 304 10.46 11.30 1.95
CA MET A 304 9.17 11.72 1.35
C MET A 304 9.29 12.60 0.10
N ASN A 305 10.45 13.20 -0.14
CA ASN A 305 10.75 14.04 -1.31
C ASN A 305 11.89 13.49 -2.18
N GLU A 306 12.36 12.28 -1.93
CA GLU A 306 13.46 11.62 -2.65
C GLU A 306 12.98 10.81 -3.87
N GLY A 307 13.80 9.88 -4.34
CA GLY A 307 13.54 9.04 -5.51
C GLY A 307 12.27 8.21 -5.44
N MET A 308 11.90 7.73 -4.27
CA MET A 308 10.68 6.95 -4.00
C MET A 308 9.41 7.65 -4.49
N LYS A 309 9.21 8.93 -4.18
CA LYS A 309 8.08 9.79 -4.50
C LYS A 309 6.72 9.26 -4.01
N ASP A 310 6.19 8.22 -4.66
CA ASP A 310 4.94 7.55 -4.33
C ASP A 310 4.92 6.11 -4.87
N MET A 311 3.92 5.33 -4.49
CA MET A 311 3.77 3.95 -4.92
C MET A 311 3.71 3.79 -6.46
N PRO A 312 2.93 4.57 -7.23
CA PRO A 312 2.95 4.48 -8.70
C PRO A 312 4.31 4.77 -9.32
N ASN A 313 5.12 5.66 -8.73
CA ASN A 313 6.48 5.91 -9.20
C ASN A 313 7.36 4.67 -9.02
N MET A 314 7.35 4.03 -7.84
CA MET A 314 8.11 2.81 -7.59
C MET A 314 7.64 1.65 -8.47
N MET A 315 6.32 1.48 -8.66
CA MET A 315 5.79 0.52 -9.64
C MET A 315 6.36 0.77 -11.05
N SER A 316 6.49 2.05 -11.45
CA SER A 316 7.05 2.44 -12.74
C SER A 316 8.55 2.16 -12.83
N GLU A 317 9.27 2.32 -11.74
CA GLU A 317 10.70 1.98 -11.64
C GLU A 317 10.93 0.48 -11.83
N ILE A 318 10.13 -0.33 -11.16
CA ILE A 318 10.14 -1.79 -11.28
C ILE A 318 9.72 -2.22 -12.71
N MET A 319 8.74 -1.56 -13.32
CA MET A 319 8.42 -1.77 -14.75
C MET A 319 9.58 -1.41 -15.67
N SER A 320 10.40 -0.40 -15.33
CA SER A 320 11.58 -0.04 -16.13
C SER A 320 12.67 -1.11 -16.12
N LEU A 321 12.65 -2.01 -15.13
CA LEU A 321 13.54 -3.18 -15.04
C LEU A 321 13.05 -4.37 -15.86
N GLY A 322 11.76 -4.41 -16.24
CA GLY A 322 11.20 -5.46 -17.08
C GLY A 322 9.90 -6.08 -16.60
N SER A 323 9.46 -5.79 -15.38
CA SER A 323 8.17 -6.29 -14.88
C SER A 323 7.01 -5.73 -15.70
N SER A 324 5.99 -6.55 -15.91
CA SER A 324 4.72 -6.17 -16.52
C SER A 324 3.88 -5.30 -15.59
N LEU A 325 2.83 -4.69 -16.14
CA LEU A 325 1.85 -3.96 -15.33
C LEU A 325 1.13 -4.88 -14.33
N GLN A 326 0.77 -6.08 -14.74
CA GLN A 326 0.11 -7.08 -13.90
C GLN A 326 0.99 -7.47 -12.71
N GLU A 327 2.29 -7.72 -12.94
CA GLU A 327 3.23 -8.08 -11.88
C GLU A 327 3.38 -6.95 -10.86
N VAL A 328 3.55 -5.69 -11.28
CA VAL A 328 3.69 -4.59 -10.32
C VAL A 328 2.38 -4.29 -9.58
N VAL A 329 1.22 -4.55 -10.19
CA VAL A 329 -0.07 -4.49 -9.48
C VAL A 329 -0.16 -5.63 -8.46
N GLU A 330 0.25 -6.86 -8.80
CA GLU A 330 0.28 -7.97 -7.83
C GLU A 330 1.21 -7.64 -6.66
N MET A 331 2.43 -7.18 -6.93
CA MET A 331 3.43 -6.78 -5.93
C MET A 331 2.97 -5.62 -5.03
N SER A 332 1.94 -4.88 -5.42
CA SER A 332 1.41 -3.72 -4.69
C SER A 332 -0.01 -3.93 -4.14
N THR A 333 -0.61 -5.10 -4.32
CA THR A 333 -1.99 -5.41 -3.89
C THR A 333 -2.11 -6.79 -3.26
N TRP A 334 -2.21 -7.85 -4.06
CA TRP A 334 -2.48 -9.20 -3.58
C TRP A 334 -1.28 -9.85 -2.86
N ALA A 335 -0.05 -9.66 -3.34
CA ALA A 335 1.13 -10.19 -2.68
C ALA A 335 1.28 -9.62 -1.26
N PRO A 336 1.33 -8.28 -1.05
CA PRO A 336 1.41 -7.73 0.30
C PRO A 336 0.21 -8.10 1.19
N ALA A 337 -1.00 -8.26 0.65
CA ALA A 337 -2.15 -8.73 1.43
C ALA A 337 -1.93 -10.14 1.99
N LYS A 338 -1.33 -11.03 1.20
CA LYS A 338 -0.95 -12.39 1.65
C LYS A 338 0.15 -12.35 2.72
N GLU A 339 1.17 -11.50 2.49
CA GLU A 339 2.31 -11.35 3.40
C GLU A 339 1.90 -10.94 4.82
N ILE A 340 0.91 -10.06 4.92
CA ILE A 340 0.39 -9.59 6.21
C ILE A 340 -0.80 -10.42 6.73
N HIS A 341 -1.09 -11.56 6.13
CA HIS A 341 -2.20 -12.47 6.48
C HIS A 341 -3.60 -11.81 6.45
N HIS A 342 -3.82 -10.85 5.53
CA HIS A 342 -5.09 -10.18 5.29
C HIS A 342 -5.64 -10.45 3.88
N PRO A 343 -6.01 -11.71 3.55
CA PRO A 343 -6.45 -12.10 2.21
C PRO A 343 -7.78 -11.45 1.77
N GLU A 344 -8.48 -10.78 2.66
CA GLU A 344 -9.65 -9.95 2.33
C GLU A 344 -9.28 -8.59 1.71
N LEU A 345 -7.99 -8.20 1.76
CA LEU A 345 -7.46 -6.99 1.14
C LEU A 345 -6.82 -7.30 -0.22
N GLY A 346 -6.46 -6.26 -0.97
CA GLY A 346 -5.71 -6.37 -2.22
C GLY A 346 -6.45 -7.11 -3.33
N ASN A 347 -7.80 -7.10 -3.33
CA ASN A 347 -8.64 -7.74 -4.34
C ASN A 347 -9.96 -6.99 -4.54
N LEU A 348 -10.68 -7.35 -5.62
CA LEU A 348 -12.00 -6.79 -5.97
C LEU A 348 -13.14 -7.82 -5.82
N ASP A 349 -13.06 -8.72 -4.85
CA ASP A 349 -14.11 -9.70 -4.58
C ASP A 349 -15.45 -9.02 -4.32
N VAL A 350 -16.51 -9.65 -4.79
CA VAL A 350 -17.88 -9.27 -4.39
C VAL A 350 -18.02 -9.49 -2.88
N GLY A 351 -18.35 -8.41 -2.17
CA GLY A 351 -18.44 -8.38 -0.71
C GLY A 351 -17.21 -7.74 -0.02
N ALA A 352 -16.07 -7.60 -0.71
CA ALA A 352 -14.91 -6.88 -0.20
C ALA A 352 -15.23 -5.39 0.02
N GLU A 353 -14.49 -4.73 0.92
CA GLU A 353 -14.52 -3.26 1.00
C GLU A 353 -14.07 -2.66 -0.33
N ALA A 354 -14.75 -1.62 -0.78
CA ALA A 354 -14.44 -0.96 -2.05
C ALA A 354 -13.23 -0.02 -1.89
N ASP A 355 -12.08 -0.62 -1.65
CA ASP A 355 -10.76 0.01 -1.63
C ASP A 355 -10.18 -0.16 -3.04
N ILE A 356 -10.11 0.92 -3.79
CA ILE A 356 -9.83 0.88 -5.24
C ILE A 356 -8.85 2.00 -5.59
N ALA A 357 -7.82 1.67 -6.36
CA ALA A 357 -6.97 2.65 -7.01
C ALA A 357 -7.25 2.67 -8.52
N VAL A 358 -7.33 3.88 -9.07
CA VAL A 358 -7.43 4.09 -10.52
C VAL A 358 -6.14 4.76 -10.98
N LEU A 359 -5.47 4.13 -11.93
CA LEU A 359 -4.17 4.55 -12.43
C LEU A 359 -4.25 4.95 -13.89
N SER A 360 -3.49 5.98 -14.27
CA SER A 360 -3.17 6.27 -15.68
C SER A 360 -1.79 5.73 -16.01
N MET A 361 -1.60 5.34 -17.29
CA MET A 361 -0.29 5.04 -17.85
C MET A 361 0.10 6.17 -18.80
N GLU A 362 1.11 6.92 -18.42
CA GLU A 362 1.68 7.98 -19.23
C GLU A 362 2.83 7.42 -20.08
N THR A 363 2.91 7.82 -21.34
CA THR A 363 4.00 7.46 -22.25
C THR A 363 4.86 8.69 -22.52
N GLY A 364 6.18 8.55 -22.43
CA GLY A 364 7.10 9.68 -22.60
C GLY A 364 8.54 9.29 -22.30
N HIS A 365 9.36 10.30 -22.02
CA HIS A 365 10.73 10.12 -21.56
C HIS A 365 10.81 10.48 -20.08
N PHE A 366 10.95 9.48 -19.26
CA PHE A 366 11.04 9.61 -17.80
C PHE A 366 12.45 9.26 -17.32
N ARG A 367 12.81 9.79 -16.17
CA ARG A 367 14.02 9.41 -15.44
C ARG A 367 13.61 9.02 -14.03
N PHE A 368 13.87 7.79 -13.68
CA PHE A 368 13.64 7.23 -12.36
C PHE A 368 14.94 7.25 -11.57
N THR A 369 14.90 7.72 -10.34
CA THR A 369 16.09 7.91 -9.51
C THR A 369 16.08 6.94 -8.34
N ASP A 370 17.21 6.26 -8.12
CA ASP A 370 17.42 5.48 -6.92
C ASP A 370 17.59 6.34 -5.66
N SER A 371 17.82 5.70 -4.53
CA SER A 371 17.93 6.37 -3.22
C SER A 371 19.04 7.42 -3.13
N VAL A 372 20.02 7.44 -4.03
CA VAL A 372 21.11 8.44 -4.06
C VAL A 372 21.06 9.37 -5.28
N GLY A 373 19.98 9.29 -6.08
CA GLY A 373 19.75 10.17 -7.22
C GLY A 373 20.39 9.71 -8.53
N ALA A 374 20.93 8.48 -8.61
CA ALA A 374 21.35 7.90 -9.86
C ALA A 374 20.09 7.59 -10.72
N ALA A 375 20.10 8.00 -12.00
CA ALA A 375 18.91 8.01 -12.81
C ALA A 375 18.92 6.95 -13.91
N ARG A 376 17.84 6.17 -14.00
CA ARG A 376 17.55 5.22 -15.07
C ARG A 376 16.44 5.77 -15.99
N ALA A 377 16.61 5.59 -17.30
CA ALA A 377 15.59 5.99 -18.28
C ALA A 377 14.40 5.02 -18.29
N GLY A 378 13.19 5.55 -18.48
CA GLY A 378 11.98 4.80 -18.71
C GLY A 378 11.07 5.49 -19.72
N THR A 379 10.14 4.73 -20.30
CA THR A 379 9.23 5.22 -21.36
C THR A 379 7.77 5.22 -20.92
N ARG A 380 7.46 4.64 -19.77
CA ARG A 380 6.11 4.57 -19.20
C ARG A 380 6.15 4.96 -17.74
N ARG A 381 5.12 5.67 -17.29
CA ARG A 381 4.95 6.08 -15.89
C ARG A 381 3.49 5.89 -15.47
N LEU A 382 3.28 5.27 -14.34
CA LEU A 382 1.99 5.19 -13.66
C LEU A 382 1.78 6.46 -12.83
N ALA A 383 0.53 6.89 -12.72
CA ALA A 383 0.12 7.92 -11.79
C ALA A 383 -1.28 7.61 -11.25
N SER A 384 -1.50 7.85 -9.95
CA SER A 384 -2.83 7.73 -9.36
C SER A 384 -3.74 8.87 -9.82
N VAL A 385 -4.93 8.51 -10.27
CA VAL A 385 -5.95 9.44 -10.80
C VAL A 385 -7.12 9.57 -9.85
N LEU A 386 -7.56 8.43 -9.29
CA LEU A 386 -8.69 8.36 -8.37
C LEU A 386 -8.40 7.28 -7.33
N THR A 387 -8.73 7.55 -6.07
CA THR A 387 -8.61 6.56 -5.00
C THR A 387 -9.90 6.53 -4.19
N LEU A 388 -10.42 5.32 -4.01
CA LEU A 388 -11.58 5.07 -3.18
C LEU A 388 -11.17 4.26 -1.94
N ARG A 389 -11.72 4.64 -0.80
CA ARG A 389 -11.61 3.90 0.46
C ARG A 389 -13.02 3.63 0.98
N LYS A 390 -13.39 2.36 1.14
CA LYS A 390 -14.77 1.96 1.50
C LYS A 390 -15.82 2.58 0.58
N GLY A 391 -15.51 2.68 -0.72
CA GLY A 391 -16.41 3.24 -1.72
C GLY A 391 -16.54 4.77 -1.72
N GLU A 392 -15.89 5.46 -0.80
CA GLU A 392 -15.79 6.92 -0.78
C GLU A 392 -14.58 7.40 -1.58
N VAL A 393 -14.78 8.44 -2.39
CA VAL A 393 -13.69 9.07 -3.14
C VAL A 393 -12.84 9.88 -2.17
N MET A 394 -11.59 9.44 -1.99
CA MET A 394 -10.61 10.08 -1.10
C MET A 394 -9.66 11.00 -1.86
N TRP A 395 -9.36 10.66 -3.10
CA TRP A 395 -8.52 11.43 -4.01
C TRP A 395 -9.12 11.41 -5.41
N ASP A 396 -9.16 12.55 -6.05
CA ASP A 396 -9.62 12.73 -7.43
C ASP A 396 -8.76 13.81 -8.09
N ARG A 397 -7.69 13.38 -8.76
CA ARG A 397 -6.70 14.27 -9.37
C ARG A 397 -7.31 15.15 -10.47
N ASP A 398 -8.16 14.56 -11.28
CA ASP A 398 -8.64 15.15 -12.52
C ASP A 398 -10.14 15.53 -12.48
N GLY A 399 -10.78 15.42 -11.31
CA GLY A 399 -12.20 15.77 -11.14
C GLY A 399 -13.17 14.77 -11.77
N LEU A 400 -12.76 13.51 -11.99
CA LEU A 400 -13.59 12.47 -12.62
C LEU A 400 -14.90 12.19 -11.87
N ALA A 401 -14.85 12.34 -10.56
CA ALA A 401 -16.01 12.16 -9.69
C ALA A 401 -16.74 13.49 -9.39
N ALA A 402 -16.24 14.62 -9.86
CA ALA A 402 -16.85 15.92 -9.61
C ALA A 402 -18.17 16.10 -10.39
N GLN A 403 -19.06 16.89 -9.85
CA GLN A 403 -20.27 17.35 -10.54
C GLN A 403 -19.97 18.69 -11.22
N ASP A 404 -20.52 18.87 -12.43
CA ASP A 404 -20.41 20.15 -13.16
C ASP A 404 -20.90 21.31 -12.27
N TRP A 405 -20.12 22.37 -12.20
CA TRP A 405 -20.38 23.51 -11.34
C TRP A 405 -21.68 24.23 -11.65
N GLN A 406 -22.17 24.17 -12.89
CA GLN A 406 -23.41 24.81 -13.30
C GLN A 406 -24.64 24.09 -12.73
N THR A 407 -24.55 22.78 -12.53
CA THR A 407 -25.61 21.93 -11.99
C THR A 407 -25.43 21.60 -10.51
N PHE A 408 -24.27 21.98 -9.93
CA PHE A 408 -23.99 21.70 -8.52
C PHE A 408 -24.92 22.51 -7.60
N PRO A 409 -25.59 21.87 -6.63
CA PRO A 409 -26.52 22.56 -5.73
C PRO A 409 -25.76 23.35 -4.65
N TYR A 410 -25.17 24.48 -5.02
CA TYR A 410 -24.46 25.33 -4.05
C TYR A 410 -25.40 25.80 -2.94
N ARG A 411 -24.98 25.67 -1.70
CA ARG A 411 -25.61 26.33 -0.58
C ARG A 411 -25.33 27.83 -0.65
N LYS A 412 -26.28 28.60 -1.12
CA LYS A 412 -26.17 30.07 -1.21
C LYS A 412 -26.36 30.65 0.20
N GLY A 413 -25.44 31.51 0.63
CA GLY A 413 -25.48 32.22 1.91
C GLY A 413 -24.10 32.40 2.52
N PRO A 414 -23.96 33.17 3.60
CA PRO A 414 -22.67 33.37 4.24
C PRO A 414 -22.19 32.05 4.87
N PHE A 415 -20.99 31.61 4.53
CA PHE A 415 -20.37 30.42 5.09
C PHE A 415 -20.05 30.58 6.60
N PHE A 416 -19.88 31.82 7.07
CA PHE A 416 -19.63 32.15 8.45
C PHE A 416 -20.81 32.92 9.04
N ARG A 417 -21.36 32.48 10.14
CA ARG A 417 -22.28 33.31 10.92
C ARG A 417 -21.52 34.48 11.48
N ARG A 418 -22.00 35.73 11.28
CA ARG A 418 -21.51 36.88 12.08
C ARG A 418 -21.68 36.50 13.55
N ALA A 419 -20.59 36.60 14.30
CA ALA A 419 -20.71 36.51 15.75
C ALA A 419 -21.76 37.56 16.17
N ALA A 420 -22.77 37.14 16.91
CA ALA A 420 -23.71 38.07 17.47
C ALA A 420 -22.92 39.05 18.34
N GLN A 421 -22.90 40.31 17.94
CA GLN A 421 -22.42 41.36 18.82
C GLN A 421 -23.33 41.36 20.05
N LYS A 422 -22.78 40.95 21.22
CA LYS A 422 -23.41 41.13 22.53
C LYS A 422 -23.12 42.52 23.01
#